data_ba6c3409e8649cacfc2c502d06e9582a
#
_entry.id   ba6c3409e8649cacfc2c502d06e9582a
#
_cell.length_a   1.000
_cell.length_b   1.000
_cell.length_c   1.000
_cell.angle_alpha   90.00
_cell.angle_beta   90.00
_cell.angle_gamma   90.00
#
_symmetry.space_group_name_H-M   'P 1'
#
loop_
_entity.id
_entity.type
_entity.pdbx_description
1 polymer ?
#
loop_
_entity_poly.entity_id
_entity_poly.type
_entity_poly.pdbx_seq_one_letter_code
_entity_poly.pdbx_strand_id
1 'polypeptide(L)'
;LLAGLLKAPSRYSPINNKKLSQARALTVLKIMRDQKLISNIDFNKAAKALPTIEKNNINEIGSYYADWIMQDAPQEITKQSKEDIIIRTYFDPKIQKEVDDTISSFLETEIMSDSTAQIAVVVMSADGRVRAMSGGRPSEKIPGQFNRAYQAKRQPGSAFKPFVYGAALDLGISPNTVLMDEPVTIIFGKNNHKEYSPKNY
;
A
#
# COMPACT_ATOMS: atom_id res chain seq x y z
N LEU A 1 -25.59 11.10 -8.19
CA LEU A 1 -24.12 11.13 -8.03
C LEU A 1 -23.42 10.10 -8.93
N LEU A 2 -23.76 8.80 -8.86
CA LEU A 2 -23.09 7.73 -9.62
C LEU A 2 -23.05 7.99 -11.13
N ALA A 3 -24.16 8.38 -11.74
CA ALA A 3 -24.19 8.73 -13.17
C ALA A 3 -23.27 9.92 -13.52
N GLY A 4 -23.02 10.80 -12.59
CA GLY A 4 -22.09 11.92 -12.75
C GLY A 4 -20.63 11.50 -12.84
N LEU A 5 -20.26 10.37 -12.19
CA LEU A 5 -18.88 9.84 -12.16
C LEU A 5 -18.44 9.31 -13.53
N LEU A 6 -19.35 8.77 -14.35
CA LEU A 6 -19.01 8.13 -15.62
C LEU A 6 -18.20 9.03 -16.57
N LYS A 7 -18.38 10.35 -16.51
CA LYS A 7 -17.66 11.31 -17.37
C LYS A 7 -16.20 11.49 -16.98
N ALA A 8 -15.89 11.53 -15.69
CA ALA A 8 -14.55 11.72 -15.16
C ALA A 8 -14.52 11.29 -13.67
N PRO A 9 -14.31 10.00 -13.39
CA PRO A 9 -14.44 9.44 -12.03
C PRO A 9 -13.58 10.16 -10.99
N SER A 10 -12.31 10.38 -11.27
CA SER A 10 -11.38 11.04 -10.34
C SER A 10 -11.78 12.50 -10.06
N ARG A 11 -12.25 13.24 -11.08
CA ARG A 11 -12.62 14.66 -10.96
C ARG A 11 -13.91 14.86 -10.20
N TYR A 12 -14.90 13.99 -10.42
CA TYR A 12 -16.24 14.08 -9.82
C TYR A 12 -16.43 13.13 -8.64
N SER A 13 -15.34 12.53 -8.15
CA SER A 13 -15.39 11.71 -6.93
C SER A 13 -15.92 12.53 -5.76
N PRO A 14 -16.99 12.10 -5.11
CA PRO A 14 -17.54 12.82 -3.96
C PRO A 14 -16.63 12.72 -2.71
N ILE A 15 -15.71 11.75 -2.69
CA ILE A 15 -14.69 11.61 -1.66
C ILE A 15 -13.64 12.71 -1.81
N ASN A 16 -13.17 12.96 -3.05
CA ASN A 16 -12.09 13.90 -3.33
C ASN A 16 -12.62 15.33 -3.51
N ASN A 17 -13.79 15.50 -4.11
CA ASN A 17 -14.36 16.83 -4.41
C ASN A 17 -15.88 16.85 -4.30
N LYS A 18 -16.37 16.95 -3.07
CA LYS A 18 -17.80 16.96 -2.75
C LYS A 18 -18.59 18.03 -3.54
N LYS A 19 -18.06 19.26 -3.63
CA LYS A 19 -18.74 20.37 -4.31
C LYS A 19 -18.90 20.11 -5.82
N LEU A 20 -17.84 19.67 -6.50
CA LEU A 20 -17.88 19.34 -7.93
C LEU A 20 -18.78 18.13 -8.21
N SER A 21 -18.76 17.12 -7.36
CA SER A 21 -19.63 15.95 -7.47
C SER A 21 -21.10 16.32 -7.35
N GLN A 22 -21.46 17.15 -6.38
CA GLN A 22 -22.84 17.63 -6.21
C GLN A 22 -23.29 18.51 -7.38
N ALA A 23 -22.46 19.43 -7.83
CA ALA A 23 -22.76 20.26 -9.01
C ALA A 23 -23.00 19.39 -10.26
N ARG A 24 -22.20 18.35 -10.45
CA ARG A 24 -22.37 17.42 -11.56
C ARG A 24 -23.65 16.59 -11.42
N ALA A 25 -24.00 16.17 -10.22
CA ALA A 25 -25.27 15.46 -9.96
C ALA A 25 -26.48 16.33 -10.31
N LEU A 26 -26.47 17.61 -9.92
CA LEU A 26 -27.51 18.57 -10.28
C LEU A 26 -27.63 18.76 -11.80
N THR A 27 -26.50 18.78 -12.53
CA THR A 27 -26.51 18.85 -13.99
C THR A 27 -27.20 17.63 -14.61
N VAL A 28 -26.90 16.43 -14.09
CA VAL A 28 -27.55 15.19 -14.55
C VAL A 28 -29.05 15.22 -14.25
N LEU A 29 -29.47 15.61 -13.05
CA LEU A 29 -30.86 15.73 -12.66
C LEU A 29 -31.61 16.73 -13.54
N LYS A 30 -31.02 17.89 -13.92
CA LYS A 30 -31.61 18.86 -14.86
C LYS A 30 -31.86 18.24 -16.23
N ILE A 31 -30.86 17.53 -16.76
CA ILE A 31 -31.01 16.84 -18.07
C ILE A 31 -32.13 15.82 -18.01
N MET A 32 -32.21 15.02 -16.95
CA MET A 32 -33.27 14.02 -16.77
C MET A 32 -34.67 14.69 -16.74
N ARG A 33 -34.80 15.81 -16.05
CA ARG A 33 -36.05 16.59 -16.03
C ARG A 33 -36.40 17.15 -17.42
N ASP A 34 -35.43 17.78 -18.08
CA ASP A 34 -35.64 18.42 -19.37
C ASP A 34 -36.01 17.38 -20.46
N GLN A 35 -35.48 16.15 -20.33
CA GLN A 35 -35.87 15.00 -21.16
C GLN A 35 -37.13 14.28 -20.68
N LYS A 36 -37.86 14.84 -19.67
CA LYS A 36 -39.10 14.27 -19.10
C LYS A 36 -38.92 12.87 -18.50
N LEU A 37 -37.72 12.47 -18.14
CA LEU A 37 -37.45 11.20 -17.46
C LEU A 37 -37.81 11.24 -15.98
N ILE A 38 -37.88 12.43 -15.39
CA ILE A 38 -38.33 12.67 -14.01
C ILE A 38 -39.25 13.88 -13.98
N SER A 39 -40.19 13.91 -13.03
CA SER A 39 -41.06 15.05 -12.81
C SER A 39 -40.36 16.25 -12.18
N ASN A 40 -40.94 17.46 -12.26
CA ASN A 40 -40.43 18.62 -11.52
C ASN A 40 -40.47 18.40 -10.01
N ILE A 41 -41.43 17.65 -9.50
CA ILE A 41 -41.52 17.30 -8.07
C ILE A 41 -40.36 16.42 -7.66
N ASP A 42 -40.05 15.36 -8.43
CA ASP A 42 -38.95 14.46 -8.19
C ASP A 42 -37.60 15.16 -8.30
N PHE A 43 -37.46 16.05 -9.31
CA PHE A 43 -36.25 16.88 -9.44
C PHE A 43 -36.02 17.72 -8.20
N ASN A 44 -37.04 18.45 -7.71
CA ASN A 44 -36.90 19.31 -6.54
C ASN A 44 -36.60 18.51 -5.25
N LYS A 45 -37.22 17.34 -5.11
CA LYS A 45 -36.96 16.43 -4.00
C LYS A 45 -35.53 15.91 -4.03
N ALA A 46 -35.05 15.41 -5.16
CA ALA A 46 -33.72 14.88 -5.34
C ALA A 46 -32.63 15.96 -5.22
N ALA A 47 -32.89 17.18 -5.70
CA ALA A 47 -31.94 18.29 -5.60
C ALA A 47 -31.70 18.75 -4.15
N LYS A 48 -32.74 18.68 -3.30
CA LYS A 48 -32.64 19.00 -1.86
C LYS A 48 -32.01 17.85 -1.05
N ALA A 49 -32.17 16.61 -1.49
CA ALA A 49 -31.71 15.42 -0.80
C ALA A 49 -30.44 14.83 -1.44
N LEU A 50 -29.53 15.68 -1.94
CA LEU A 50 -28.23 15.19 -2.44
C LEU A 50 -27.48 14.48 -1.31
N PRO A 51 -27.13 13.21 -1.46
CA PRO A 51 -26.53 12.43 -0.40
C PRO A 51 -25.19 13.04 0.01
N THR A 52 -25.01 13.19 1.30
CA THR A 52 -23.71 13.44 1.87
C THR A 52 -23.03 12.08 2.00
N ILE A 53 -21.95 11.89 1.28
CA ILE A 53 -21.09 10.75 1.54
C ILE A 53 -20.27 11.15 2.78
N GLU A 54 -20.63 10.56 3.90
CA GLU A 54 -19.71 10.51 5.01
C GLU A 54 -18.51 9.70 4.51
N LYS A 55 -17.32 10.26 4.66
CA LYS A 55 -16.14 9.40 4.71
C LYS A 55 -16.44 8.46 5.87
N ASN A 56 -16.98 7.29 5.58
CA ASN A 56 -16.77 6.22 6.51
C ASN A 56 -15.25 6.22 6.69
N ASN A 57 -14.80 6.64 7.87
CA ASN A 57 -13.57 6.15 8.44
C ASN A 57 -13.81 4.65 8.69
N ILE A 58 -13.99 3.90 7.62
CA ILE A 58 -13.50 2.55 7.61
C ILE A 58 -12.03 2.81 7.85
N ASN A 59 -11.65 2.73 9.12
CA ASN A 59 -10.27 2.52 9.47
C ASN A 59 -9.89 1.33 8.62
N GLU A 60 -9.24 1.58 7.51
CA GLU A 60 -8.78 0.55 6.58
C GLU A 60 -7.60 -0.14 7.26
N ILE A 61 -7.93 -0.77 8.41
CA ILE A 61 -7.02 -1.61 9.16
C ILE A 61 -6.55 -2.67 8.17
N GLY A 62 -5.26 -2.62 7.82
CA GLY A 62 -4.67 -3.59 6.92
C GLY A 62 -4.88 -3.33 5.43
N SER A 63 -5.14 -2.09 4.99
CA SER A 63 -5.24 -1.77 3.56
C SER A 63 -3.99 -2.21 2.77
N TYR A 64 -2.79 -1.97 3.27
CA TYR A 64 -1.53 -2.43 2.67
C TYR A 64 -1.43 -3.96 2.60
N TYR A 65 -1.96 -4.64 3.61
CA TYR A 65 -2.01 -6.10 3.62
C TYR A 65 -2.98 -6.63 2.56
N ALA A 66 -4.18 -6.04 2.48
CA ALA A 66 -5.19 -6.43 1.51
C ALA A 66 -4.70 -6.17 0.07
N ASP A 67 -4.11 -5.00 -0.21
CA ASP A 67 -3.55 -4.65 -1.50
C ASP A 67 -2.43 -5.63 -1.91
N TRP A 68 -1.56 -6.02 -0.97
CA TRP A 68 -0.54 -7.04 -1.22
C TRP A 68 -1.15 -8.38 -1.60
N ILE A 69 -2.11 -8.89 -0.82
CA ILE A 69 -2.80 -10.15 -1.11
C ILE A 69 -3.48 -10.12 -2.49
N MET A 70 -4.14 -9.02 -2.84
CA MET A 70 -4.83 -8.90 -4.13
C MET A 70 -3.86 -8.83 -5.32
N GLN A 71 -2.66 -8.29 -5.13
CA GLN A 71 -1.65 -8.24 -6.19
C GLN A 71 -0.93 -9.57 -6.36
N ASP A 72 -0.72 -10.31 -5.27
CA ASP A 72 0.01 -11.58 -5.27
C ASP A 72 -0.91 -12.78 -5.51
N ALA A 73 -2.23 -12.58 -5.41
CA ALA A 73 -3.20 -13.64 -5.66
C ALA A 73 -3.15 -14.10 -7.14
N PRO A 74 -3.23 -15.40 -7.40
CA PRO A 74 -3.21 -15.95 -8.75
C PRO A 74 -4.27 -15.29 -9.64
N GLN A 75 -3.87 -14.87 -10.85
CA GLN A 75 -4.78 -14.15 -11.77
C GLN A 75 -5.95 -15.00 -12.23
N GLU A 76 -5.74 -16.31 -12.30
CA GLU A 76 -6.78 -17.28 -12.61
C GLU A 76 -7.94 -17.21 -11.62
N ILE A 77 -7.63 -16.96 -10.36
CA ILE A 77 -8.62 -16.83 -9.30
C ILE A 77 -9.27 -15.46 -9.35
N THR A 78 -8.47 -14.38 -9.46
CA THR A 78 -8.97 -13.01 -9.29
C THR A 78 -9.64 -12.41 -10.53
N LYS A 79 -9.27 -12.84 -11.74
CA LYS A 79 -9.76 -12.25 -13.01
C LYS A 79 -10.75 -13.12 -13.77
N GLN A 80 -10.71 -14.44 -13.59
CA GLN A 80 -11.51 -15.38 -14.40
C GLN A 80 -12.75 -15.91 -13.67
N SER A 81 -12.79 -15.82 -12.35
CA SER A 81 -13.97 -16.24 -11.60
C SER A 81 -15.11 -15.23 -11.77
N LYS A 82 -16.30 -15.75 -12.06
CA LYS A 82 -17.58 -15.01 -12.05
C LYS A 82 -18.26 -15.07 -10.67
N GLU A 83 -17.69 -15.80 -9.74
CA GLU A 83 -18.22 -16.03 -8.40
C GLU A 83 -17.41 -15.22 -7.37
N ASP A 84 -18.03 -14.95 -6.22
CA ASP A 84 -17.37 -14.32 -5.10
C ASP A 84 -16.28 -15.25 -4.53
N ILE A 85 -15.10 -14.68 -4.27
CA ILE A 85 -13.95 -15.41 -3.76
C ILE A 85 -13.67 -14.99 -2.32
N ILE A 86 -13.54 -15.96 -1.44
CA ILE A 86 -13.14 -15.76 -0.05
C ILE A 86 -11.67 -16.17 0.11
N ILE A 87 -10.79 -15.19 0.34
CA ILE A 87 -9.38 -15.44 0.61
C ILE A 87 -9.17 -15.42 2.14
N ARG A 88 -8.82 -16.56 2.72
CA ARG A 88 -8.47 -16.67 4.12
C ARG A 88 -6.98 -16.40 4.31
N THR A 89 -6.65 -15.43 5.15
CA THR A 89 -5.28 -14.99 5.41
C THR A 89 -4.90 -15.17 6.87
N TYR A 90 -3.63 -14.91 7.18
CA TYR A 90 -3.12 -14.89 8.56
C TYR A 90 -3.11 -13.48 9.17
N PHE A 91 -3.81 -12.54 8.55
CA PHE A 91 -3.94 -11.18 9.04
C PHE A 91 -4.47 -11.14 10.48
N ASP A 92 -3.82 -10.37 11.32
CA ASP A 92 -4.23 -10.15 12.70
C ASP A 92 -4.54 -8.67 12.94
N PRO A 93 -5.83 -8.30 13.09
CA PRO A 93 -6.23 -6.91 13.26
C PRO A 93 -5.65 -6.26 14.52
N LYS A 94 -5.37 -7.04 15.56
CA LYS A 94 -4.81 -6.51 16.82
C LYS A 94 -3.34 -6.14 16.61
N ILE A 95 -2.56 -7.04 16.02
CA ILE A 95 -1.16 -6.76 15.67
C ILE A 95 -1.07 -5.60 14.68
N GLN A 96 -1.96 -5.55 13.69
CA GLN A 96 -1.98 -4.43 12.74
C GLN A 96 -2.25 -3.10 13.43
N LYS A 97 -3.19 -3.07 14.38
CA LYS A 97 -3.48 -1.86 15.14
C LYS A 97 -2.26 -1.41 15.95
N GLU A 98 -1.59 -2.31 16.63
CA GLU A 98 -0.36 -1.99 17.38
C GLU A 98 0.75 -1.45 16.46
N VAL A 99 0.90 -2.02 15.26
CA VAL A 99 1.84 -1.50 14.25
C VAL A 99 1.49 -0.08 13.84
N ASP A 100 0.22 0.18 13.51
CA ASP A 100 -0.24 1.50 13.07
C ASP A 100 -0.10 2.56 14.18
N ASP A 101 -0.45 2.20 15.42
CA ASP A 101 -0.33 3.08 16.59
C ASP A 101 1.14 3.38 16.89
N THR A 102 2.01 2.36 16.85
CA THR A 102 3.46 2.51 17.07
C THR A 102 4.11 3.39 16.01
N ILE A 103 3.78 3.19 14.72
CA ILE A 103 4.28 4.02 13.63
C ILE A 103 3.84 5.47 13.83
N SER A 104 2.58 5.71 14.18
CA SER A 104 2.05 7.05 14.40
C SER A 104 2.78 7.76 15.53
N SER A 105 2.92 7.09 16.69
CA SER A 105 3.64 7.60 17.84
C SER A 105 5.11 7.90 17.51
N PHE A 106 5.80 6.99 16.85
CA PHE A 106 7.20 7.18 16.44
C PHE A 106 7.38 8.39 15.51
N LEU A 107 6.49 8.55 14.53
CA LEU A 107 6.54 9.68 13.60
C LEU A 107 6.26 11.02 14.29
N GLU A 108 5.45 11.03 15.34
CA GLU A 108 5.13 12.25 16.12
C GLU A 108 6.25 12.61 17.09
N THR A 109 6.93 11.63 17.69
CA THR A 109 7.92 11.87 18.76
C THR A 109 9.35 11.97 18.26
N GLU A 110 9.73 11.12 17.29
CA GLU A 110 11.14 10.96 16.88
C GLU A 110 11.44 11.63 15.52
N ILE A 111 10.41 12.00 14.76
CA ILE A 111 10.59 12.56 13.42
C ILE A 111 10.11 14.01 13.40
N MET A 112 10.91 14.91 12.81
CA MET A 112 10.51 16.32 12.66
C MET A 112 9.20 16.45 11.88
N SER A 113 8.35 17.38 12.27
CA SER A 113 6.99 17.55 11.76
C SER A 113 6.92 17.84 10.25
N ASP A 114 7.96 18.43 9.67
CA ASP A 114 8.11 18.75 8.25
C ASP A 114 8.77 17.63 7.44
N SER A 115 9.17 16.54 8.09
CA SER A 115 9.84 15.41 7.43
C SER A 115 8.90 14.65 6.50
N THR A 116 9.40 14.33 5.31
CA THR A 116 8.75 13.46 4.33
C THR A 116 9.16 11.98 4.46
N ALA A 117 9.88 11.64 5.54
CA ALA A 117 10.31 10.27 5.78
C ALA A 117 9.12 9.29 5.79
N GLN A 118 9.31 8.13 5.17
CA GLN A 118 8.33 7.07 5.10
C GLN A 118 8.83 5.87 5.89
N ILE A 119 7.91 5.04 6.34
CA ILE A 119 8.20 3.84 7.10
C ILE A 119 7.48 2.63 6.49
N ALA A 120 8.11 1.48 6.56
CA ALA A 120 7.46 0.23 6.19
C ALA A 120 7.78 -0.84 7.24
N VAL A 121 6.78 -1.62 7.59
CA VAL A 121 6.87 -2.67 8.60
C VAL A 121 6.16 -3.92 8.10
N VAL A 122 6.80 -5.08 8.30
CA VAL A 122 6.18 -6.40 8.12
C VAL A 122 6.34 -7.16 9.43
N VAL A 123 5.22 -7.62 9.99
CA VAL A 123 5.23 -8.50 11.16
C VAL A 123 4.91 -9.90 10.72
N MET A 124 5.79 -10.81 11.05
CA MET A 124 5.74 -12.20 10.62
C MET A 124 5.98 -13.12 11.83
N SER A 125 5.23 -14.21 11.90
CA SER A 125 5.51 -15.28 12.87
C SER A 125 6.70 -16.12 12.42
N ALA A 126 7.28 -16.90 13.35
CA ALA A 126 8.49 -17.69 13.10
C ALA A 126 8.34 -18.71 11.95
N ASP A 127 7.12 -19.10 11.63
CA ASP A 127 6.78 -20.00 10.53
C ASP A 127 6.59 -19.29 9.17
N GLY A 128 6.91 -17.99 9.09
CA GLY A 128 6.84 -17.20 7.87
C GLY A 128 5.47 -16.58 7.56
N ARG A 129 4.46 -16.77 8.41
CA ARG A 129 3.12 -16.20 8.18
C ARG A 129 3.10 -14.72 8.48
N VAL A 130 2.77 -13.89 7.48
CA VAL A 130 2.63 -12.45 7.65
C VAL A 130 1.35 -12.16 8.43
N ARG A 131 1.49 -11.45 9.57
CA ARG A 131 0.41 -11.13 10.51
C ARG A 131 -0.07 -9.70 10.36
N ALA A 132 0.82 -8.77 10.01
CA ALA A 132 0.52 -7.37 9.79
C ALA A 132 1.50 -6.77 8.77
N MET A 133 1.06 -5.71 8.09
CA MET A 133 1.88 -5.00 7.11
C MET A 133 1.50 -3.52 7.06
N SER A 134 2.51 -2.64 7.07
CA SER A 134 2.37 -1.24 6.77
C SER A 134 3.42 -0.83 5.74
N GLY A 135 3.00 -0.15 4.67
CA GLY A 135 3.87 0.27 3.57
C GLY A 135 4.06 1.78 3.48
N GLY A 136 3.65 2.54 4.49
CA GLY A 136 3.74 3.99 4.54
C GLY A 136 3.17 4.58 5.81
N ARG A 137 3.02 5.89 5.85
CA ARG A 137 2.42 6.58 7.00
C ARG A 137 0.95 6.20 7.17
N PRO A 138 0.47 5.92 8.39
CA PRO A 138 -0.93 5.57 8.63
C PRO A 138 -1.93 6.66 8.21
N SER A 139 -1.52 7.93 8.24
CA SER A 139 -2.32 9.08 7.84
C SER A 139 -2.57 9.19 6.33
N GLU A 140 -1.78 8.49 5.52
CA GLU A 140 -1.82 8.55 4.05
C GLU A 140 -2.49 7.31 3.43
N LYS A 141 -3.31 6.59 4.18
CA LYS A 141 -3.97 5.36 3.73
C LYS A 141 -4.97 5.64 2.59
N ILE A 142 -4.50 5.56 1.37
CA ILE A 142 -5.33 5.57 0.16
C ILE A 142 -5.21 4.19 -0.48
N PRO A 143 -6.31 3.49 -0.80
CA PRO A 143 -6.26 2.21 -1.49
C PRO A 143 -5.45 2.29 -2.78
N GLY A 144 -4.60 1.30 -3.02
CA GLY A 144 -3.73 1.25 -4.20
C GLY A 144 -2.47 2.13 -4.13
N GLN A 145 -2.14 2.68 -2.96
CA GLN A 145 -0.88 3.40 -2.75
C GLN A 145 0.33 2.47 -2.88
N PHE A 146 1.48 3.11 -3.20
CA PHE A 146 2.76 2.41 -3.25
C PHE A 146 3.10 1.77 -1.91
N ASN A 147 3.07 0.45 -1.87
CA ASN A 147 3.36 -0.34 -0.68
C ASN A 147 4.87 -0.58 -0.57
N ARG A 148 5.53 0.22 0.27
CA ARG A 148 6.99 0.15 0.45
C ARG A 148 7.46 -1.14 1.08
N ALA A 149 6.58 -1.87 1.77
CA ALA A 149 6.94 -3.12 2.42
C ALA A 149 7.35 -4.21 1.41
N TYR A 150 6.77 -4.21 0.19
CA TYR A 150 7.11 -5.22 -0.81
C TYR A 150 7.44 -4.66 -2.21
N GLN A 151 7.01 -3.43 -2.53
CA GLN A 151 7.27 -2.84 -3.85
C GLN A 151 8.56 -2.02 -3.90
N ALA A 152 9.03 -1.50 -2.76
CA ALA A 152 10.22 -0.67 -2.73
C ALA A 152 11.49 -1.53 -2.94
N LYS A 153 12.16 -1.30 -4.06
CA LYS A 153 13.46 -1.91 -4.33
C LYS A 153 14.53 -1.01 -3.72
N ARG A 154 15.10 -1.44 -2.61
CA ARG A 154 16.15 -0.72 -1.89
C ARG A 154 17.36 -1.62 -1.68
N GLN A 155 18.54 -0.99 -1.60
CA GLN A 155 19.75 -1.68 -1.24
C GLN A 155 19.65 -2.13 0.23
N PRO A 156 19.81 -3.43 0.53
CA PRO A 156 19.60 -3.96 1.88
C PRO A 156 20.70 -3.57 2.87
N GLY A 157 21.87 -3.20 2.39
CA GLY A 157 23.03 -2.96 3.24
C GLY A 157 23.37 -4.17 4.12
N SER A 158 23.79 -3.93 5.39
CA SER A 158 24.12 -5.01 6.34
C SER A 158 22.95 -5.94 6.67
N ALA A 159 21.70 -5.57 6.37
CA ALA A 159 20.56 -6.47 6.55
C ALA A 159 20.62 -7.73 5.66
N PHE A 160 21.53 -7.73 4.66
CA PHE A 160 21.76 -8.91 3.82
C PHE A 160 22.74 -9.92 4.45
N LYS A 161 23.53 -9.53 5.47
CA LYS A 161 24.53 -10.41 6.10
C LYS A 161 23.98 -11.74 6.64
N PRO A 162 22.80 -11.80 7.28
CA PRO A 162 22.23 -13.07 7.73
C PRO A 162 22.06 -14.11 6.61
N PHE A 163 21.70 -13.67 5.40
CA PHE A 163 21.59 -14.57 4.24
C PHE A 163 22.95 -15.08 3.78
N VAL A 164 23.98 -14.23 3.81
CA VAL A 164 25.36 -14.63 3.47
C VAL A 164 25.88 -15.66 4.48
N TYR A 165 25.68 -15.40 5.77
CA TYR A 165 26.10 -16.32 6.81
C TYR A 165 25.30 -17.63 6.80
N GLY A 166 23.98 -17.56 6.54
CA GLY A 166 23.15 -18.75 6.37
C GLY A 166 23.66 -19.64 5.24
N ALA A 167 23.93 -19.06 4.07
CA ALA A 167 24.50 -19.78 2.94
C ALA A 167 25.88 -20.37 3.24
N ALA A 168 26.74 -19.67 3.99
CA ALA A 168 28.05 -20.17 4.41
C ALA A 168 27.92 -21.39 5.33
N LEU A 169 26.97 -21.35 6.27
CA LEU A 169 26.68 -22.49 7.15
C LEU A 169 26.16 -23.72 6.37
N ASP A 170 25.28 -23.49 5.40
CA ASP A 170 24.75 -24.55 4.52
C ASP A 170 25.85 -25.19 3.68
N LEU A 171 26.87 -24.42 3.32
CA LEU A 171 28.09 -24.91 2.65
C LEU A 171 29.09 -25.57 3.59
N GLY A 172 28.78 -25.72 4.88
CA GLY A 172 29.62 -26.39 5.87
C GLY A 172 30.72 -25.51 6.48
N ILE A 173 30.70 -24.19 6.26
CA ILE A 173 31.62 -23.26 6.89
C ILE A 173 31.22 -23.09 8.36
N SER A 174 32.14 -23.36 9.28
CA SER A 174 31.90 -23.26 10.71
C SER A 174 31.78 -21.79 11.16
N PRO A 175 30.90 -21.46 12.14
CA PRO A 175 30.87 -20.14 12.74
C PRO A 175 32.20 -19.68 13.35
N ASN A 176 33.08 -20.64 13.69
CA ASN A 176 34.40 -20.38 14.25
C ASN A 176 35.52 -20.30 13.18
N THR A 177 35.15 -20.34 11.90
CA THR A 177 36.14 -20.21 10.81
C THR A 177 36.74 -18.82 10.81
N VAL A 178 38.06 -18.75 10.92
CA VAL A 178 38.80 -17.50 10.83
C VAL A 178 39.01 -17.15 9.37
N LEU A 179 38.64 -15.94 9.01
CA LEU A 179 38.85 -15.38 7.67
C LEU A 179 39.86 -14.25 7.77
N MET A 180 40.69 -14.10 6.74
CA MET A 180 41.60 -12.97 6.63
C MET A 180 40.82 -11.73 6.16
N ASP A 181 40.99 -10.62 6.87
CA ASP A 181 40.42 -9.33 6.49
C ASP A 181 41.43 -8.58 5.59
N GLU A 182 41.43 -8.95 4.32
CA GLU A 182 42.33 -8.38 3.30
C GLU A 182 41.53 -7.46 2.34
N PRO A 183 42.18 -6.44 1.75
CA PRO A 183 41.56 -5.65 0.69
C PRO A 183 41.09 -6.53 -0.47
N VAL A 184 39.83 -6.48 -0.79
CA VAL A 184 39.23 -7.25 -1.89
C VAL A 184 38.82 -6.28 -2.99
N THR A 185 39.23 -6.59 -4.23
CA THR A 185 38.73 -5.91 -5.43
C THR A 185 37.94 -6.89 -6.29
N ILE A 186 36.69 -6.59 -6.51
CA ILE A 186 35.80 -7.40 -7.34
C ILE A 186 35.61 -6.67 -8.68
N ILE A 187 35.92 -7.38 -9.77
CA ILE A 187 35.76 -6.87 -11.13
C ILE A 187 34.50 -7.53 -11.71
N PHE A 188 33.56 -6.73 -12.20
CA PHE A 188 32.34 -7.23 -12.81
C PHE A 188 31.98 -6.47 -14.08
N GLY A 189 31.21 -7.12 -14.97
CA GLY A 189 30.81 -6.61 -16.27
C GLY A 189 31.59 -7.24 -17.44
N LYS A 190 30.86 -7.69 -18.46
CA LYS A 190 31.46 -8.38 -19.63
C LYS A 190 32.26 -7.43 -20.54
N ASN A 191 31.81 -6.20 -20.75
CA ASN A 191 32.41 -5.24 -21.70
C ASN A 191 32.82 -3.90 -21.06
N ASN A 192 32.37 -3.60 -19.85
CA ASN A 192 32.77 -2.43 -19.07
C ASN A 192 33.21 -2.95 -17.70
N HIS A 193 34.49 -3.15 -17.52
CA HIS A 193 35.04 -3.59 -16.23
C HIS A 193 34.76 -2.50 -15.19
N LYS A 194 33.85 -2.81 -14.26
CA LYS A 194 33.61 -2.01 -13.06
C LYS A 194 34.33 -2.68 -11.92
N GLU A 195 35.12 -1.90 -11.19
CA GLU A 195 35.80 -2.34 -10.00
C GLU A 195 35.02 -1.92 -8.76
N TYR A 196 34.90 -2.81 -7.82
CA TYR A 196 34.34 -2.55 -6.51
C TYR A 196 35.32 -3.00 -5.42
N SER A 197 35.86 -2.03 -4.69
CA SER A 197 36.79 -2.26 -3.60
C SER A 197 36.18 -1.71 -2.32
N PRO A 198 35.46 -2.55 -1.53
CA PRO A 198 34.90 -2.13 -0.24
C PRO A 198 36.04 -1.75 0.71
N LYS A 199 35.79 -0.71 1.51
CA LYS A 199 36.71 -0.31 2.60
C LYS A 199 36.08 -0.69 3.92
N ASN A 200 36.89 -1.11 4.87
CA ASN A 200 36.49 -1.26 6.26
C ASN A 200 36.25 0.12 6.89
N TYR A 201 35.27 0.18 7.79
CA TYR A 201 34.98 1.38 8.57
C TYR A 201 35.92 1.50 9.76
#